data_112e0327dc9d3be8dcac00cf8786cff2
#
_entry.id   112e0327dc9d3be8dcac00cf8786cff2
#
_cell.length_a   1.000
_cell.length_b   1.000
_cell.length_c   1.000
_cell.angle_alpha   90.00
_cell.angle_beta   90.00
_cell.angle_gamma   90.00
#
_symmetry.space_group_name_H-M   'P 1'
#
loop_
_entity.id
_entity.type
_entity.pdbx_description
1 polymer ?
#
loop_
_entity_poly.entity_id
_entity_poly.type
_entity_poly.pdbx_seq_one_letter_code
_entity_poly.pdbx_strand_id
1 'polypeptide(L)'
;MIMTKSYLLYVLTAVVAYLIGSFSPGIVLAKRVGDIDIREYGSKSTGATNALRVMGLPIGFLVFLIDICKSFLSCFLGGLIMAQYDPSLSTVGSMIAGLFAVVGHNWPIYYEFRGGKGVAVSIAACLYLFPIYGIISSAIAILVIVITRYVSLGSMSFLLAFTIMIFCFFSNNIFYCVWALALLIMVIYKHRTNIQRLRNGCENKLGKRKK
;
A
#
# COMPACT_ATOMS: atom_id res chain seq x y z
N MET A 1 -11.11 1.90 -34.20
CA MET A 1 -9.64 1.95 -34.04
C MET A 1 -9.17 2.84 -32.88
N ILE A 2 -9.78 4.02 -32.62
CA ILE A 2 -9.40 4.91 -31.51
C ILE A 2 -9.76 4.30 -30.14
N MET A 3 -10.96 3.76 -29.97
CA MET A 3 -11.41 3.13 -28.70
C MET A 3 -10.53 1.93 -28.30
N THR A 4 -10.07 1.14 -29.26
CA THR A 4 -9.22 -0.04 -28.99
C THR A 4 -7.84 0.34 -28.43
N LYS A 5 -7.28 1.47 -28.86
CA LYS A 5 -5.98 1.98 -28.36
C LYS A 5 -6.09 2.43 -26.91
N SER A 6 -7.18 3.06 -26.49
CA SER A 6 -7.35 3.52 -25.09
C SER A 6 -7.45 2.34 -24.12
N TYR A 7 -8.20 1.29 -24.43
CA TYR A 7 -8.28 0.09 -23.59
C TYR A 7 -6.93 -0.58 -23.39
N LEU A 8 -6.12 -0.66 -24.46
CA LEU A 8 -4.78 -1.23 -24.38
C LEU A 8 -3.88 -0.46 -23.41
N LEU A 9 -3.97 0.88 -23.38
CA LEU A 9 -3.20 1.72 -22.46
C LEU A 9 -3.63 1.55 -21.00
N TYR A 10 -4.93 1.38 -20.71
CA TYR A 10 -5.40 1.06 -19.36
C TYR A 10 -4.83 -0.27 -18.88
N VAL A 11 -4.86 -1.30 -19.73
CA VAL A 11 -4.29 -2.62 -19.40
C VAL A 11 -2.78 -2.52 -19.21
N LEU A 12 -2.07 -1.84 -20.10
CA LEU A 12 -0.63 -1.62 -20.00
C LEU A 12 -0.27 -0.92 -18.68
N THR A 13 -0.97 0.14 -18.33
CA THR A 13 -0.79 0.88 -17.08
C THR A 13 -0.97 -0.04 -15.86
N ALA A 14 -2.03 -0.85 -15.85
CA ALA A 14 -2.31 -1.80 -14.79
C ALA A 14 -1.21 -2.87 -14.66
N VAL A 15 -0.77 -3.45 -15.78
CA VAL A 15 0.26 -4.50 -15.81
C VAL A 15 1.61 -3.95 -15.36
N VAL A 16 2.05 -2.81 -15.89
CA VAL A 16 3.32 -2.18 -15.50
C VAL A 16 3.33 -1.86 -14.01
N ALA A 17 2.27 -1.25 -13.51
CA ALA A 17 2.16 -0.90 -12.09
C ALA A 17 2.10 -2.15 -11.19
N TYR A 18 1.41 -3.20 -11.61
CA TYR A 18 1.38 -4.48 -10.90
C TYR A 18 2.77 -5.11 -10.81
N LEU A 19 3.54 -5.12 -11.90
CA LEU A 19 4.89 -5.68 -11.92
C LEU A 19 5.84 -4.88 -11.02
N ILE A 20 5.80 -3.53 -11.06
CA ILE A 20 6.56 -2.67 -10.14
C ILE A 20 6.13 -2.93 -8.69
N GLY A 21 4.83 -2.97 -8.42
CA GLY A 21 4.25 -3.27 -7.11
C GLY A 21 4.68 -4.63 -6.57
N SER A 22 4.82 -5.63 -7.45
CA SER A 22 5.22 -7.00 -7.11
C SER A 22 6.65 -7.13 -6.60
N PHE A 23 7.52 -6.15 -6.85
CA PHE A 23 8.84 -6.13 -6.21
C PHE A 23 8.69 -5.99 -4.69
N SER A 24 9.26 -6.94 -3.93
CA SER A 24 9.18 -6.99 -2.47
C SER A 24 10.55 -6.72 -1.82
N PRO A 25 10.81 -5.48 -1.38
CA PRO A 25 12.08 -5.15 -0.74
C PRO A 25 12.30 -5.93 0.57
N GLY A 26 11.21 -6.24 1.29
CA GLY A 26 11.30 -7.02 2.52
C GLY A 26 11.84 -8.44 2.32
N ILE A 27 11.44 -9.13 1.23
CA ILE A 27 11.99 -10.46 0.90
C ILE A 27 13.45 -10.33 0.46
N VAL A 28 13.74 -9.39 -0.45
CA VAL A 28 15.09 -9.22 -1.00
C VAL A 28 16.10 -8.87 0.09
N LEU A 29 15.77 -7.93 0.96
CA LEU A 29 16.67 -7.51 2.05
C LEU A 29 16.81 -8.59 3.12
N ALA A 30 15.73 -9.31 3.46
CA ALA A 30 15.79 -10.42 4.41
C ALA A 30 16.71 -11.54 3.91
N LYS A 31 16.62 -11.87 2.62
CA LYS A 31 17.49 -12.87 2.03
C LYS A 31 18.96 -12.42 1.96
N ARG A 32 19.21 -11.14 1.60
CA ARG A 32 20.58 -10.62 1.45
C ARG A 32 21.31 -10.38 2.78
N VAL A 33 20.59 -9.90 3.80
CA VAL A 33 21.20 -9.45 5.06
C VAL A 33 21.17 -10.55 6.14
N GLY A 34 20.12 -11.37 6.16
CA GLY A 34 19.91 -12.38 7.20
C GLY A 34 19.83 -13.82 6.69
N ASP A 35 19.93 -14.03 5.39
CA ASP A 35 19.71 -15.32 4.71
C ASP A 35 18.43 -16.04 5.14
N ILE A 36 17.37 -15.27 5.43
CA ILE A 36 16.08 -15.78 5.91
C ILE A 36 14.93 -15.45 4.94
N ASP A 37 13.88 -16.26 4.99
CA ASP A 37 12.58 -15.89 4.43
C ASP A 37 11.74 -15.17 5.48
N ILE A 38 11.54 -13.86 5.31
CA ILE A 38 10.78 -13.02 6.25
C ILE A 38 9.33 -13.49 6.44
N ARG A 39 8.80 -14.27 5.48
CA ARG A 39 7.44 -14.83 5.53
C ARG A 39 7.27 -15.93 6.56
N GLU A 40 8.35 -16.45 7.11
CA GLU A 40 8.35 -17.45 8.18
C GLU A 40 8.45 -16.83 9.58
N TYR A 41 8.81 -15.54 9.67
CA TYR A 41 9.10 -14.86 10.94
C TYR A 41 8.10 -13.76 11.27
N GLY A 42 7.94 -13.50 12.56
CA GLY A 42 7.15 -12.37 13.10
C GLY A 42 5.68 -12.43 12.71
N SER A 43 5.20 -11.44 11.96
CA SER A 43 3.81 -11.41 11.48
C SER A 43 3.61 -12.13 10.14
N LYS A 44 4.64 -12.77 9.62
CA LYS A 44 4.68 -13.48 8.32
C LYS A 44 4.31 -12.61 7.12
N SER A 45 4.48 -11.29 7.24
CA SER A 45 4.25 -10.31 6.18
C SER A 45 5.57 -9.82 5.63
N THR A 46 5.61 -9.45 4.35
CA THR A 46 6.83 -8.92 3.70
C THR A 46 7.05 -7.43 3.91
N GLY A 47 6.12 -6.72 4.57
CA GLY A 47 6.15 -5.26 4.70
C GLY A 47 7.07 -4.75 5.81
N ALA A 48 7.27 -3.43 5.80
CA ALA A 48 8.18 -2.68 6.68
C ALA A 48 8.04 -2.98 8.18
N THR A 49 6.81 -3.09 8.70
CA THR A 49 6.58 -3.36 10.12
C THR A 49 7.09 -4.74 10.55
N ASN A 50 7.02 -5.74 9.67
CA ASN A 50 7.58 -7.06 9.97
C ASN A 50 9.12 -7.02 9.82
N ALA A 51 9.64 -6.36 8.81
CA ALA A 51 11.08 -6.14 8.65
C ALA A 51 11.68 -5.43 9.87
N LEU A 52 11.02 -4.39 10.39
CA LEU A 52 11.40 -3.72 11.64
C LEU A 52 11.48 -4.69 12.83
N ARG A 53 10.51 -5.61 12.96
CA ARG A 53 10.47 -6.57 14.09
C ARG A 53 11.54 -7.64 14.00
N VAL A 54 11.81 -8.14 12.80
CA VAL A 54 12.71 -9.28 12.56
C VAL A 54 14.15 -8.83 12.40
N MET A 55 14.37 -7.71 11.70
CA MET A 55 15.70 -7.27 11.24
C MET A 55 16.12 -5.92 11.82
N GLY A 56 15.27 -5.28 12.61
CA GLY A 56 15.58 -3.99 13.25
C GLY A 56 15.19 -2.76 12.41
N LEU A 57 15.41 -1.59 13.03
CA LEU A 57 14.94 -0.31 12.51
C LEU A 57 15.53 0.07 11.14
N PRO A 58 16.84 -0.09 10.87
CA PRO A 58 17.39 0.34 9.58
C PRO A 58 16.77 -0.40 8.39
N ILE A 59 16.61 -1.72 8.50
CA ILE A 59 16.04 -2.53 7.42
C ILE A 59 14.54 -2.28 7.30
N GLY A 60 13.82 -2.16 8.42
CA GLY A 60 12.39 -1.82 8.39
C GLY A 60 12.12 -0.47 7.74
N PHE A 61 12.95 0.53 8.02
CA PHE A 61 12.86 1.86 7.41
C PHE A 61 13.19 1.82 5.90
N LEU A 62 14.23 1.09 5.51
CA LEU A 62 14.60 0.92 4.10
C LEU A 62 13.49 0.23 3.30
N VAL A 63 12.88 -0.83 3.85
CA VAL A 63 11.71 -1.48 3.24
C VAL A 63 10.55 -0.50 3.07
N PHE A 64 10.26 0.32 4.09
CA PHE A 64 9.22 1.33 4.02
C PHE A 64 9.50 2.34 2.91
N LEU A 65 10.71 2.87 2.85
CA LEU A 65 11.11 3.87 1.86
C LEU A 65 10.99 3.32 0.42
N ILE A 66 11.49 2.10 0.18
CA ILE A 66 11.40 1.48 -1.15
C ILE A 66 9.93 1.21 -1.54
N ASP A 67 9.08 0.78 -0.59
CA ASP A 67 7.65 0.58 -0.84
C ASP A 67 6.94 1.90 -1.19
N ILE A 68 7.28 3.01 -0.54
CA ILE A 68 6.82 4.36 -0.88
C ILE A 68 7.28 4.74 -2.30
N CYS A 69 8.59 4.63 -2.57
CA CYS A 69 9.18 5.01 -3.86
C CYS A 69 8.57 4.23 -5.03
N LYS A 70 8.39 2.91 -4.89
CA LYS A 70 7.80 2.10 -5.98
C LYS A 70 6.37 2.51 -6.30
N SER A 71 5.58 2.92 -5.28
CA SER A 71 4.21 3.38 -5.48
C SER A 71 4.16 4.75 -6.14
N PHE A 72 4.99 5.71 -5.70
CA PHE A 72 5.14 6.99 -6.39
C PHE A 72 5.55 6.82 -7.85
N LEU A 73 6.55 5.97 -8.09
CA LEU A 73 6.99 5.65 -9.46
C LEU A 73 5.85 5.06 -10.29
N SER A 74 5.08 4.13 -9.72
CA SER A 74 3.94 3.53 -10.41
C SER A 74 2.89 4.58 -10.77
N CYS A 75 2.48 5.43 -9.82
CA CYS A 75 1.52 6.50 -10.06
C CYS A 75 2.01 7.48 -11.14
N PHE A 76 3.28 7.89 -11.05
CA PHE A 76 3.89 8.78 -12.02
C PHE A 76 3.89 8.19 -13.43
N LEU A 77 4.37 6.95 -13.58
CA LEU A 77 4.41 6.27 -14.88
C LEU A 77 3.01 6.03 -15.43
N GLY A 78 2.05 5.65 -14.59
CA GLY A 78 0.66 5.47 -15.01
C GLY A 78 0.05 6.76 -15.53
N GLY A 79 0.31 7.88 -14.86
CA GLY A 79 -0.10 9.21 -15.32
C GLY A 79 0.53 9.57 -16.67
N LEU A 80 1.84 9.31 -16.84
CA LEU A 80 2.54 9.57 -18.11
C LEU A 80 2.01 8.71 -19.25
N ILE A 81 1.80 7.41 -19.04
CA ILE A 81 1.28 6.49 -20.07
C ILE A 81 -0.08 6.98 -20.58
N MET A 82 -0.97 7.35 -19.68
CA MET A 82 -2.31 7.80 -20.09
C MET A 82 -2.30 9.20 -20.69
N ALA A 83 -1.41 10.10 -20.21
CA ALA A 83 -1.26 11.45 -20.77
C ALA A 83 -0.73 11.46 -22.21
N GLN A 84 -0.01 10.42 -22.66
CA GLN A 84 0.40 10.27 -24.06
C GLN A 84 -0.80 10.12 -25.01
N TYR A 85 -1.92 9.61 -24.51
CA TYR A 85 -3.15 9.46 -25.28
C TYR A 85 -4.04 10.71 -25.16
N ASP A 86 -4.29 11.13 -23.91
CA ASP A 86 -5.06 12.32 -23.56
C ASP A 86 -4.55 12.89 -22.22
N PRO A 87 -4.03 14.12 -22.18
CA PRO A 87 -3.55 14.74 -20.94
C PRO A 87 -4.58 14.76 -19.81
N SER A 88 -5.88 14.84 -20.12
CA SER A 88 -6.96 14.81 -19.13
C SER A 88 -7.07 13.47 -18.38
N LEU A 89 -6.53 12.39 -18.94
CA LEU A 89 -6.54 11.05 -18.35
C LEU A 89 -5.35 10.76 -17.43
N SER A 90 -4.44 11.70 -17.25
CA SER A 90 -3.25 11.53 -16.39
C SER A 90 -3.62 11.10 -14.97
N THR A 91 -4.60 11.77 -14.34
CA THR A 91 -5.07 11.41 -12.99
C THR A 91 -5.66 10.00 -12.94
N VAL A 92 -6.43 9.62 -13.94
CA VAL A 92 -7.01 8.26 -14.04
C VAL A 92 -5.91 7.22 -14.17
N GLY A 93 -4.89 7.50 -14.98
CA GLY A 93 -3.70 6.65 -15.13
C GLY A 93 -2.97 6.45 -13.82
N SER A 94 -2.74 7.52 -13.06
CA SER A 94 -2.12 7.47 -11.74
C SER A 94 -2.95 6.68 -10.72
N MET A 95 -4.27 6.80 -10.77
CA MET A 95 -5.18 6.04 -9.90
C MET A 95 -5.13 4.54 -10.20
N ILE A 96 -5.22 4.15 -11.46
CA ILE A 96 -5.10 2.76 -11.89
C ILE A 96 -3.74 2.21 -11.44
N ALA A 97 -2.67 2.92 -11.72
CA ALA A 97 -1.33 2.49 -11.34
C ALA A 97 -1.15 2.37 -9.83
N GLY A 98 -1.63 3.32 -9.04
CA GLY A 98 -1.61 3.24 -7.58
C GLY A 98 -2.34 2.01 -7.04
N LEU A 99 -3.55 1.74 -7.57
CA LEU A 99 -4.32 0.56 -7.20
C LEU A 99 -3.58 -0.75 -7.54
N PHE A 100 -3.08 -0.88 -8.77
CA PHE A 100 -2.39 -2.09 -9.21
C PHE A 100 -1.01 -2.26 -8.57
N ALA A 101 -0.33 -1.18 -8.17
CA ALA A 101 0.87 -1.28 -7.34
C ALA A 101 0.56 -1.88 -5.95
N VAL A 102 -0.60 -1.53 -5.34
CA VAL A 102 -1.07 -2.16 -4.10
C VAL A 102 -1.43 -3.62 -4.31
N VAL A 103 -2.11 -3.96 -5.42
CA VAL A 103 -2.41 -5.36 -5.78
C VAL A 103 -1.11 -6.16 -5.92
N GLY A 104 -0.12 -5.64 -6.66
CA GLY A 104 1.18 -6.28 -6.84
C GLY A 104 1.93 -6.48 -5.52
N HIS A 105 1.94 -5.48 -4.64
CA HIS A 105 2.54 -5.61 -3.30
C HIS A 105 1.82 -6.67 -2.44
N ASN A 106 0.51 -6.76 -2.54
CA ASN A 106 -0.29 -7.70 -1.75
C ASN A 106 -0.21 -9.14 -2.26
N TRP A 107 -0.13 -9.31 -3.56
CA TRP A 107 -0.09 -10.60 -4.26
C TRP A 107 0.98 -10.56 -5.38
N PRO A 108 2.27 -10.54 -5.00
CA PRO A 108 3.37 -10.36 -5.94
C PRO A 108 3.61 -11.62 -6.77
N ILE A 109 3.62 -11.49 -8.09
CA ILE A 109 3.85 -12.61 -9.01
C ILE A 109 5.24 -13.24 -8.82
N TYR A 110 6.25 -12.44 -8.44
CA TYR A 110 7.62 -12.92 -8.24
C TYR A 110 7.82 -13.78 -6.99
N TYR A 111 6.80 -13.83 -6.08
CA TYR A 111 6.93 -14.44 -4.76
C TYR A 111 5.68 -15.25 -4.39
N GLU A 112 5.18 -16.07 -5.34
CA GLU A 112 4.07 -17.01 -5.14
C GLU A 112 2.78 -16.34 -4.62
N PHE A 113 2.56 -15.09 -5.01
CA PHE A 113 1.42 -14.26 -4.57
C PHE A 113 1.33 -14.07 -3.05
N ARG A 114 2.43 -14.28 -2.31
CA ARG A 114 2.54 -14.17 -0.84
C ARG A 114 3.29 -12.89 -0.46
N GLY A 115 2.59 -11.76 -0.47
CA GLY A 115 3.16 -10.43 -0.23
C GLY A 115 2.77 -9.79 1.09
N GLY A 116 2.85 -8.45 1.10
CA GLY A 116 2.55 -7.59 2.24
C GLY A 116 1.05 -7.29 2.42
N LYS A 117 0.78 -6.15 3.07
CA LYS A 117 -0.58 -5.67 3.35
C LYS A 117 -0.96 -4.38 2.62
N GLY A 118 -0.05 -3.85 1.84
CA GLY A 118 -0.27 -2.72 0.97
C GLY A 118 -0.30 -1.34 1.65
N VAL A 119 -0.06 -1.24 2.95
CA VAL A 119 -0.24 0.02 3.69
C VAL A 119 0.71 1.11 3.20
N ALA A 120 2.03 0.87 3.16
CA ALA A 120 3.02 1.86 2.72
C ALA A 120 2.78 2.27 1.25
N VAL A 121 2.45 1.29 0.40
CA VAL A 121 2.13 1.52 -1.01
C VAL A 121 0.83 2.34 -1.16
N SER A 122 -0.20 2.06 -0.34
CA SER A 122 -1.44 2.86 -0.33
C SER A 122 -1.22 4.27 0.20
N ILE A 123 -0.42 4.45 1.27
CA ILE A 123 -0.05 5.78 1.78
C ILE A 123 0.58 6.61 0.67
N ALA A 124 1.53 6.04 -0.06
CA ALA A 124 2.20 6.73 -1.16
C ALA A 124 1.25 7.12 -2.29
N ALA A 125 0.36 6.20 -2.72
CA ALA A 125 -0.64 6.49 -3.74
C ALA A 125 -1.63 7.60 -3.29
N CYS A 126 -2.06 7.56 -2.02
CA CYS A 126 -2.95 8.59 -1.45
C CYS A 126 -2.24 9.95 -1.38
N LEU A 127 -0.97 9.99 -0.97
CA LEU A 127 -0.16 11.22 -0.92
C LEU A 127 0.11 11.78 -2.32
N TYR A 128 0.34 10.92 -3.31
CA TYR A 128 0.56 11.34 -4.69
C TYR A 128 -0.68 12.00 -5.30
N LEU A 129 -1.86 11.39 -5.13
CA LEU A 129 -3.10 11.84 -5.76
C LEU A 129 -3.84 12.91 -4.95
N PHE A 130 -3.82 12.81 -3.63
CA PHE A 130 -4.57 13.65 -2.70
C PHE A 130 -3.70 14.03 -1.51
N PRO A 131 -2.63 14.84 -1.68
CA PRO A 131 -1.60 15.04 -0.67
C PRO A 131 -2.13 15.55 0.68
N ILE A 132 -3.04 16.54 0.67
CA ILE A 132 -3.60 17.09 1.91
C ILE A 132 -4.33 16.02 2.70
N TYR A 133 -5.20 15.25 2.06
CA TYR A 133 -5.98 14.19 2.70
C TYR A 133 -5.10 13.01 3.13
N GLY A 134 -4.07 12.71 2.35
CA GLY A 134 -3.04 11.72 2.71
C GLY A 134 -2.25 12.13 3.94
N ILE A 135 -1.87 13.40 4.07
CA ILE A 135 -1.16 13.94 5.26
C ILE A 135 -2.06 13.88 6.49
N ILE A 136 -3.32 14.35 6.39
CA ILE A 136 -4.27 14.33 7.53
C ILE A 136 -4.51 12.87 7.98
N SER A 137 -4.74 11.95 7.05
CA SER A 137 -4.92 10.53 7.35
C SER A 137 -3.69 9.90 7.99
N SER A 138 -2.48 10.31 7.55
CA SER A 138 -1.22 9.86 8.16
C SER A 138 -1.08 10.36 9.59
N ALA A 139 -1.44 11.62 9.86
CA ALA A 139 -1.45 12.17 11.21
C ALA A 139 -2.41 11.41 12.15
N ILE A 140 -3.63 11.11 11.67
CA ILE A 140 -4.61 10.30 12.41
C ILE A 140 -4.04 8.90 12.68
N ALA A 141 -3.43 8.25 11.69
CA ALA A 141 -2.83 6.93 11.84
C ALA A 141 -1.70 6.92 12.88
N ILE A 142 -0.82 7.93 12.84
CA ILE A 142 0.27 8.09 13.80
C ILE A 142 -0.30 8.28 15.20
N LEU A 143 -1.30 9.14 15.38
CA LEU A 143 -1.97 9.37 16.67
C LEU A 143 -2.54 8.06 17.23
N VAL A 144 -3.24 7.27 16.39
CA VAL A 144 -3.79 5.97 16.79
C VAL A 144 -2.65 5.01 17.19
N ILE A 145 -1.53 4.99 16.47
CA ILE A 145 -0.38 4.14 16.81
C ILE A 145 0.25 4.57 18.13
N VAL A 146 0.43 5.86 18.35
CA VAL A 146 1.04 6.41 19.59
C VAL A 146 0.19 6.04 20.81
N ILE A 147 -1.12 6.23 20.73
CA ILE A 147 -2.05 5.96 21.84
C ILE A 147 -2.16 4.45 22.11
N THR A 148 -2.38 3.65 21.05
CA THR A 148 -2.72 2.22 21.20
C THR A 148 -1.51 1.30 21.15
N ARG A 149 -0.42 1.74 20.55
CA ARG A 149 0.78 0.97 20.20
C ARG A 149 0.51 -0.15 19.16
N TYR A 150 -0.66 -0.17 18.54
CA TYR A 150 -1.01 -1.13 17.48
C TYR A 150 -0.83 -0.52 16.08
N VAL A 151 0.23 -0.92 15.39
CA VAL A 151 0.49 -0.47 14.00
C VAL A 151 -0.64 -0.91 13.06
N SER A 152 -1.20 -2.11 13.27
CA SER A 152 -2.31 -2.62 12.46
C SER A 152 -3.58 -1.76 12.58
N LEU A 153 -3.87 -1.26 13.78
CA LEU A 153 -5.02 -0.38 14.00
C LEU A 153 -4.81 0.97 13.30
N GLY A 154 -3.63 1.58 13.47
CA GLY A 154 -3.32 2.83 12.76
C GLY A 154 -3.32 2.69 11.24
N SER A 155 -2.85 1.55 10.72
CA SER A 155 -2.90 1.27 9.27
C SER A 155 -4.33 1.23 8.73
N MET A 156 -5.24 0.60 9.43
CA MET A 156 -6.66 0.56 9.05
C MET A 156 -7.31 1.94 9.23
N SER A 157 -6.97 2.67 10.30
CA SER A 157 -7.47 4.03 10.54
C SER A 157 -7.02 5.01 9.46
N PHE A 158 -5.81 4.85 8.89
CA PHE A 158 -5.35 5.64 7.75
C PHE A 158 -6.34 5.56 6.59
N LEU A 159 -6.59 4.32 6.09
CA LEU A 159 -7.45 4.13 4.92
C LEU A 159 -8.91 4.48 5.22
N LEU A 160 -9.39 4.24 6.44
CA LEU A 160 -10.73 4.62 6.84
C LEU A 160 -10.91 6.15 6.82
N ALA A 161 -10.00 6.89 7.47
CA ALA A 161 -10.04 8.35 7.51
C ALA A 161 -9.90 8.95 6.10
N PHE A 162 -8.97 8.42 5.30
CA PHE A 162 -8.80 8.85 3.91
C PHE A 162 -10.07 8.62 3.09
N THR A 163 -10.66 7.44 3.17
CA THR A 163 -11.88 7.10 2.43
C THR A 163 -13.04 8.00 2.84
N ILE A 164 -13.25 8.22 4.15
CA ILE A 164 -14.28 9.13 4.65
C ILE A 164 -14.09 10.54 4.06
N MET A 165 -12.87 11.07 4.07
CA MET A 165 -12.61 12.40 3.52
C MET A 165 -12.86 12.46 1.99
N ILE A 166 -12.46 11.42 1.24
CA ILE A 166 -12.76 11.38 -0.19
C ILE A 166 -14.28 11.38 -0.44
N PHE A 167 -15.07 10.64 0.33
CA PHE A 167 -16.53 10.66 0.23
C PHE A 167 -17.14 12.00 0.64
N CYS A 168 -16.59 12.68 1.65
CA CYS A 168 -17.10 13.98 2.10
C CYS A 168 -16.81 15.11 1.11
N PHE A 169 -15.62 15.13 0.53
CA PHE A 169 -15.16 16.28 -0.27
C PHE A 169 -15.18 16.06 -1.78
N PHE A 170 -15.31 14.81 -2.24
CA PHE A 170 -15.30 14.44 -3.66
C PHE A 170 -16.44 13.49 -4.05
N SER A 171 -17.57 13.52 -3.33
CA SER A 171 -18.73 12.65 -3.60
C SER A 171 -19.27 12.75 -5.03
N ASN A 172 -19.07 13.89 -5.69
CA ASN A 172 -19.49 14.11 -7.08
C ASN A 172 -18.64 13.32 -8.10
N ASN A 173 -17.46 12.80 -7.68
CA ASN A 173 -16.61 11.98 -8.53
C ASN A 173 -16.59 10.53 -8.03
N ILE A 174 -17.47 9.72 -8.61
CA ILE A 174 -17.63 8.32 -8.24
C ILE A 174 -16.32 7.51 -8.39
N PHE A 175 -15.46 7.85 -9.35
CA PHE A 175 -14.19 7.15 -9.57
C PHE A 175 -13.26 7.31 -8.37
N TYR A 176 -13.17 8.50 -7.75
CA TYR A 176 -12.37 8.73 -6.55
C TYR A 176 -12.91 7.95 -5.36
N CYS A 177 -14.24 7.94 -5.18
CA CYS A 177 -14.90 7.20 -4.11
C CYS A 177 -14.67 5.68 -4.23
N VAL A 178 -14.87 5.13 -5.43
CA VAL A 178 -14.64 3.69 -5.70
C VAL A 178 -13.19 3.31 -5.51
N TRP A 179 -12.25 4.14 -5.96
CA TRP A 179 -10.82 3.91 -5.78
C TRP A 179 -10.42 3.90 -4.31
N ALA A 180 -10.83 4.89 -3.52
CA ALA A 180 -10.55 4.96 -2.09
C ALA A 180 -11.15 3.76 -1.34
N LEU A 181 -12.39 3.39 -1.67
CA LEU A 181 -13.07 2.23 -1.10
C LEU A 181 -12.35 0.92 -1.45
N ALA A 182 -11.87 0.76 -2.67
CA ALA A 182 -11.12 -0.41 -3.09
C ALA A 182 -9.83 -0.58 -2.27
N LEU A 183 -9.07 0.50 -2.04
CA LEU A 183 -7.88 0.49 -1.18
C LEU A 183 -8.24 0.09 0.27
N LEU A 184 -9.32 0.66 0.82
CA LEU A 184 -9.78 0.34 2.18
C LEU A 184 -10.14 -1.14 2.30
N ILE A 185 -10.94 -1.67 1.37
CA ILE A 185 -11.34 -3.09 1.36
C ILE A 185 -10.12 -3.99 1.31
N MET A 186 -9.15 -3.72 0.42
CA MET A 186 -7.93 -4.52 0.31
C MET A 186 -7.13 -4.50 1.61
N VAL A 187 -6.97 -3.35 2.25
CA VAL A 187 -6.22 -3.26 3.50
C VAL A 187 -6.95 -3.98 4.64
N ILE A 188 -8.26 -3.82 4.78
CA ILE A 188 -9.05 -4.56 5.78
C ILE A 188 -8.93 -6.07 5.55
N TYR A 189 -9.09 -6.55 4.32
CA TYR A 189 -8.94 -7.95 3.98
C TYR A 189 -7.55 -8.51 4.35
N LYS A 190 -6.49 -7.77 4.02
CA LYS A 190 -5.10 -8.18 4.35
C LYS A 190 -4.79 -8.08 5.85
N HIS A 191 -5.61 -7.36 6.64
CA HIS A 191 -5.51 -7.27 8.10
C HIS A 191 -6.41 -8.24 8.85
N ARG A 192 -7.11 -9.16 8.21
CA ARG A 192 -8.05 -10.10 8.86
C ARG A 192 -7.46 -10.85 10.07
N THR A 193 -6.22 -11.30 9.95
CA THR A 193 -5.50 -11.96 11.06
C THR A 193 -5.14 -11.01 12.20
N ASN A 194 -4.86 -9.73 11.89
CA ASN A 194 -4.62 -8.70 12.90
C ASN A 194 -5.93 -8.36 13.63
N ILE A 195 -7.04 -8.26 12.90
CA ILE A 195 -8.37 -8.01 13.48
C ILE A 195 -8.73 -9.12 14.47
N GLN A 196 -8.49 -10.38 14.10
CA GLN A 196 -8.70 -11.50 15.04
C GLN A 196 -7.82 -11.37 16.28
N ARG A 197 -6.52 -11.04 16.13
CA ARG A 197 -5.62 -10.83 17.26
C ARG A 197 -6.00 -9.64 18.13
N LEU A 198 -6.49 -8.55 17.51
CA LEU A 198 -7.00 -7.39 18.27
C LEU A 198 -8.23 -7.77 19.10
N ARG A 199 -9.18 -8.50 18.52
CA ARG A 199 -10.37 -9.00 19.23
C ARG A 199 -10.00 -9.90 20.41
N ASN A 200 -8.97 -10.73 20.25
CA ASN A 200 -8.50 -11.67 21.26
C ASN A 200 -7.47 -11.05 22.24
N GLY A 201 -7.20 -9.74 22.15
CA GLY A 201 -6.23 -9.05 23.02
C GLY A 201 -4.77 -9.47 22.86
N CYS A 202 -4.43 -10.22 21.80
CA CYS A 202 -3.09 -10.79 21.56
C CYS A 202 -2.34 -10.18 20.35
N GLU A 203 -2.78 -9.00 19.87
CA GLU A 203 -2.06 -8.30 18.80
C GLU A 203 -0.72 -7.74 19.28
N ASN A 204 0.27 -7.74 18.38
CA ASN A 204 1.64 -7.31 18.66
C ASN A 204 1.71 -5.79 18.83
N LYS A 205 2.06 -5.31 20.01
CA LYS A 205 2.34 -3.89 20.29
C LYS A 205 3.70 -3.48 19.78
N LEU A 206 3.81 -2.24 19.30
CA LEU A 206 5.08 -1.63 18.94
C LEU A 206 5.98 -1.52 20.21
N GLY A 207 7.27 -1.89 20.06
CA GLY A 207 8.25 -1.82 21.13
C GLY A 207 8.21 -2.95 22.16
N LYS A 208 7.29 -3.92 22.09
CA LYS A 208 7.39 -5.16 22.89
C LYS A 208 8.17 -6.22 22.09
N ARG A 209 9.39 -6.56 22.57
CA ARG A 209 10.04 -7.82 22.15
C ARG A 209 9.23 -8.99 22.73
N LYS A 210 8.82 -9.94 21.89
CA LYS A 210 8.44 -11.27 22.41
C LYS A 210 9.70 -11.90 23.00
N LYS A 211 9.64 -12.23 24.29
CA LYS A 211 10.61 -13.16 24.88
C LYS A 211 10.50 -14.50 24.17
#